data_6e71572895721bfb512ce6a5f763417e
#
_entry.id   6e71572895721bfb512ce6a5f763417e
#
_cell.length_a   1.000
_cell.length_b   1.000
_cell.length_c   1.000
_cell.angle_alpha   90.00
_cell.angle_beta   90.00
_cell.angle_gamma   90.00
#
_symmetry.space_group_name_H-M   'P 1'
#
loop_
_entity.id
_entity.type
_entity.pdbx_description
1 polymer ?
#
loop_
_entity_poly.entity_id
_entity_poly.type
_entity_poly.pdbx_seq_one_letter_code
_entity_poly.pdbx_strand_id
1 'polypeptide(L)'
;MTAPGSRNTSDQEITPGSGAPQPGADSPVEDWFGQSVAEDAELADKLVDPHQGEHAYQREASDHSEADDEVDRLLAVYLRGHHSAAAAGVALVRRIHTNNLGSEFEHDLGNLVTEIERDAERLDAAMTALAVEPSRTKDVVARTGEFVARLKANGHLVQYSPTSRVLELEALIAAITAKRGLWRALGAAKPDALESSDLKTLMAGAEQQLAVGEQLHGRAVRIAFRG
;
A
#
# COMPACT_ATOMS: atom_id res chain seq x y z
N MET A 1 -43.57 21.46 38.92
CA MET A 1 -44.74 21.91 38.15
C MET A 1 -44.47 21.46 36.73
N THR A 2 -45.04 20.47 36.37
CA THR A 2 -46.11 19.96 35.52
C THR A 2 -45.56 19.30 34.27
N ALA A 3 -45.61 17.98 34.25
CA ALA A 3 -45.88 17.18 33.04
C ALA A 3 -47.42 17.27 32.80
N PRO A 4 -48.07 16.69 31.77
CA PRO A 4 -47.77 15.57 30.89
C PRO A 4 -48.41 15.66 29.46
N GLY A 5 -48.31 14.58 28.68
CA GLY A 5 -49.25 14.26 27.62
C GLY A 5 -48.57 13.37 26.55
N SER A 6 -48.62 12.09 26.56
CA SER A 6 -49.71 11.12 26.34
C SER A 6 -49.98 10.79 24.86
N ARG A 7 -49.58 9.54 24.49
CA ARG A 7 -50.27 8.52 23.67
C ARG A 7 -50.51 8.77 22.16
N ASN A 8 -50.06 7.86 21.29
CA ASN A 8 -51.00 6.92 20.69
C ASN A 8 -50.29 5.68 20.09
N THR A 9 -50.69 4.54 20.55
CA THR A 9 -50.54 3.19 20.03
C THR A 9 -51.49 2.97 18.87
N SER A 10 -51.04 2.28 17.81
CA SER A 10 -51.96 1.56 16.91
C SER A 10 -51.27 0.28 16.46
N ASP A 11 -51.57 -0.80 17.16
CA ASP A 11 -51.45 -2.18 16.69
C ASP A 11 -52.31 -2.40 15.47
N GLN A 12 -51.78 -2.94 14.40
CA GLN A 12 -52.55 -3.62 13.36
C GLN A 12 -52.07 -5.05 13.23
N GLU A 13 -52.88 -5.91 13.75
CA GLU A 13 -52.92 -7.33 13.66
C GLU A 13 -53.32 -7.71 12.23
N ILE A 14 -52.47 -8.46 11.48
CA ILE A 14 -52.86 -9.07 10.21
C ILE A 14 -52.94 -10.58 10.40
N THR A 15 -54.17 -11.07 10.36
CA THR A 15 -54.57 -12.48 10.39
C THR A 15 -54.17 -13.19 9.08
N PRO A 16 -53.75 -14.49 9.12
CA PRO A 16 -53.43 -15.26 7.96
C PRO A 16 -54.69 -15.86 7.31
N GLY A 17 -54.94 -15.49 6.05
CA GLY A 17 -55.95 -16.09 5.19
C GLY A 17 -55.49 -17.47 4.64
N SER A 18 -56.20 -18.47 5.09
CA SER A 18 -56.19 -19.86 4.59
C SER A 18 -56.82 -19.91 3.20
N GLY A 19 -56.13 -20.60 2.24
CA GLY A 19 -56.69 -20.87 0.93
C GLY A 19 -55.71 -21.62 0.02
N ALA A 20 -55.45 -22.91 0.30
CA ALA A 20 -54.77 -23.77 -0.64
C ALA A 20 -55.82 -24.35 -1.63
N PRO A 21 -55.62 -24.28 -2.96
CA PRO A 21 -56.41 -25.05 -3.91
C PRO A 21 -55.99 -26.51 -3.95
N GLN A 22 -56.97 -27.41 -3.93
CA GLN A 22 -56.82 -28.86 -4.08
C GLN A 22 -56.45 -29.23 -5.51
N PRO A 23 -55.62 -30.25 -5.77
CA PRO A 23 -55.31 -30.72 -7.10
C PRO A 23 -56.45 -31.58 -7.64
N GLY A 24 -57.01 -31.13 -8.81
CA GLY A 24 -57.91 -31.96 -9.59
C GLY A 24 -57.14 -33.10 -10.28
N ALA A 25 -57.73 -34.30 -10.18
CA ALA A 25 -57.27 -35.50 -10.84
C ALA A 25 -57.50 -35.37 -12.37
N ASP A 26 -56.66 -36.14 -13.11
CA ASP A 26 -56.65 -36.40 -14.52
C ASP A 26 -55.94 -35.40 -15.44
N SER A 27 -54.62 -35.67 -15.59
CA SER A 27 -53.87 -35.39 -16.81
C SER A 27 -52.76 -36.44 -17.00
N PRO A 28 -52.58 -36.99 -18.20
CA PRO A 28 -51.56 -37.98 -18.49
C PRO A 28 -50.18 -37.32 -18.60
N VAL A 29 -49.41 -37.37 -17.55
CA VAL A 29 -48.07 -36.79 -17.47
C VAL A 29 -46.96 -37.84 -17.57
N GLU A 30 -47.29 -39.08 -17.89
CA GLU A 30 -46.33 -40.20 -17.83
C GLU A 30 -45.56 -40.46 -19.13
N ASP A 31 -45.81 -39.77 -20.24
CA ASP A 31 -45.14 -40.04 -21.51
C ASP A 31 -44.12 -38.97 -21.96
N TRP A 32 -43.96 -37.90 -21.21
CA TRP A 32 -43.10 -36.79 -21.61
C TRP A 32 -41.66 -36.85 -21.03
N PHE A 33 -41.45 -37.65 -19.97
CA PHE A 33 -40.13 -37.78 -19.34
C PHE A 33 -39.28 -38.95 -19.89
N GLY A 34 -39.87 -39.86 -20.66
CA GLY A 34 -39.14 -41.05 -21.15
C GLY A 34 -38.33 -40.81 -22.44
N GLN A 35 -38.73 -39.84 -23.29
CA GLN A 35 -38.02 -39.59 -24.54
C GLN A 35 -36.94 -38.49 -24.47
N SER A 36 -37.02 -37.61 -23.49
CA SER A 36 -36.06 -36.49 -23.35
C SER A 36 -34.68 -36.91 -22.80
N VAL A 37 -34.61 -37.96 -21.99
CA VAL A 37 -33.38 -38.36 -21.30
C VAL A 37 -32.38 -39.11 -22.19
N ALA A 38 -32.88 -39.78 -23.23
CA ALA A 38 -32.03 -40.56 -24.15
C ALA A 38 -31.41 -39.65 -25.25
N GLU A 39 -32.14 -38.62 -25.71
CA GLU A 39 -31.63 -37.66 -26.69
C GLU A 39 -30.63 -36.68 -26.04
N ASP A 40 -30.87 -36.27 -24.80
CA ASP A 40 -29.94 -35.38 -24.05
C ASP A 40 -28.64 -36.08 -23.68
N ALA A 41 -28.64 -37.40 -23.46
CA ALA A 41 -27.43 -38.17 -23.19
C ALA A 41 -26.54 -38.33 -24.45
N GLU A 42 -27.14 -38.49 -25.63
CA GLU A 42 -26.39 -38.59 -26.89
C GLU A 42 -25.87 -37.21 -27.38
N LEU A 43 -26.56 -36.11 -27.04
CA LEU A 43 -26.06 -34.75 -27.26
C LEU A 43 -24.95 -34.38 -26.28
N ALA A 44 -25.02 -34.82 -25.03
CA ALA A 44 -23.99 -34.56 -24.02
C ALA A 44 -22.66 -35.26 -24.36
N ASP A 45 -22.72 -36.48 -24.96
CA ASP A 45 -21.50 -37.20 -25.37
C ASP A 45 -20.84 -36.57 -26.63
N LYS A 46 -21.59 -35.82 -27.43
CA LYS A 46 -21.08 -35.11 -28.61
C LYS A 46 -20.58 -33.71 -28.35
N LEU A 47 -20.86 -33.12 -27.16
CA LEU A 47 -20.52 -31.75 -26.82
C LEU A 47 -19.35 -31.62 -25.83
N VAL A 48 -18.87 -32.70 -25.26
CA VAL A 48 -17.70 -32.68 -24.39
C VAL A 48 -16.52 -33.27 -25.16
N ASP A 49 -15.85 -32.43 -25.95
CA ASP A 49 -14.48 -32.71 -26.38
C ASP A 49 -13.59 -32.68 -25.12
N PRO A 50 -13.06 -33.83 -24.64
CA PRO A 50 -12.23 -33.86 -23.43
C PRO A 50 -10.97 -32.98 -23.56
N HIS A 51 -10.59 -32.62 -24.77
CA HIS A 51 -9.43 -31.73 -25.03
C HIS A 51 -9.78 -30.24 -24.94
N GLN A 52 -11.05 -29.82 -25.06
CA GLN A 52 -11.42 -28.40 -24.90
C GLN A 52 -11.27 -27.91 -23.46
N GLY A 53 -11.50 -28.78 -22.48
CA GLY A 53 -11.26 -28.48 -21.06
C GLY A 53 -9.78 -28.26 -20.74
N GLU A 54 -8.90 -29.10 -21.29
CA GLU A 54 -7.45 -28.95 -21.10
C GLU A 54 -6.89 -27.69 -21.75
N HIS A 55 -7.36 -27.31 -22.95
CA HIS A 55 -6.93 -26.10 -23.64
C HIS A 55 -7.50 -24.80 -22.99
N ALA A 56 -8.66 -24.86 -22.36
CA ALA A 56 -9.19 -23.75 -21.58
C ALA A 56 -8.40 -23.56 -20.28
N TYR A 57 -8.12 -24.66 -19.57
CA TYR A 57 -7.33 -24.66 -18.35
C TYR A 57 -5.87 -24.20 -18.58
N GLN A 58 -5.26 -24.63 -19.69
CA GLN A 58 -3.92 -24.21 -20.08
C GLN A 58 -3.86 -22.72 -20.48
N ARG A 59 -4.92 -22.20 -21.13
CA ARG A 59 -5.01 -20.76 -21.44
C ARG A 59 -5.19 -19.91 -20.19
N GLU A 60 -6.08 -20.28 -19.30
CA GLU A 60 -6.26 -19.59 -18.02
C GLU A 60 -4.99 -19.61 -17.16
N ALA A 61 -4.27 -20.74 -17.12
CA ALA A 61 -3.01 -20.86 -16.40
C ALA A 61 -1.90 -19.98 -17.03
N SER A 62 -1.82 -19.90 -18.36
CA SER A 62 -0.85 -19.02 -19.04
C SER A 62 -1.17 -17.54 -18.85
N ASP A 63 -2.45 -17.16 -18.94
CA ASP A 63 -2.89 -15.77 -18.71
C ASP A 63 -2.61 -15.32 -17.26
N HIS A 64 -2.77 -16.20 -16.27
CA HIS A 64 -2.42 -15.92 -14.87
C HIS A 64 -0.90 -15.76 -14.70
N SER A 65 -0.11 -16.62 -15.34
CA SER A 65 1.36 -16.52 -15.27
C SER A 65 1.88 -15.22 -15.87
N GLU A 66 1.36 -14.80 -17.02
CA GLU A 66 1.75 -13.54 -17.66
C GLU A 66 1.34 -12.32 -16.83
N ALA A 67 0.18 -12.37 -16.18
CA ALA A 67 -0.29 -11.30 -15.28
C ALA A 67 0.59 -11.20 -14.01
N ASP A 68 0.98 -12.33 -13.43
CA ASP A 68 1.86 -12.36 -12.25
C ASP A 68 3.26 -11.84 -12.59
N ASP A 69 3.83 -12.22 -13.74
CA ASP A 69 5.12 -11.74 -14.23
C ASP A 69 5.11 -10.22 -14.46
N GLU A 70 4.01 -9.67 -14.99
CA GLU A 70 3.84 -8.22 -15.17
C GLU A 70 3.77 -7.48 -13.83
N VAL A 71 3.03 -8.03 -12.85
CA VAL A 71 2.94 -7.46 -11.49
C VAL A 71 4.32 -7.44 -10.84
N ASP A 72 5.08 -8.53 -10.94
CA ASP A 72 6.43 -8.61 -10.38
C ASP A 72 7.39 -7.62 -11.06
N ARG A 73 7.27 -7.44 -12.37
CA ARG A 73 8.04 -6.44 -13.13
C ARG A 73 7.73 -5.00 -12.67
N LEU A 74 6.46 -4.67 -12.48
CA LEU A 74 6.04 -3.35 -12.01
C LEU A 74 6.49 -3.09 -10.58
N LEU A 75 6.38 -4.09 -9.70
CA LEU A 75 6.88 -4.02 -8.33
C LEU A 75 8.40 -3.81 -8.30
N ALA A 76 9.15 -4.50 -9.14
CA ALA A 76 10.59 -4.31 -9.24
C ALA A 76 10.98 -2.88 -9.65
N VAL A 77 10.26 -2.26 -10.61
CA VAL A 77 10.46 -0.85 -10.97
C VAL A 77 10.17 0.08 -9.80
N TYR A 78 9.07 -0.17 -9.09
CA TYR A 78 8.67 0.60 -7.91
C TYR A 78 9.72 0.54 -6.79
N LEU A 79 10.21 -0.67 -6.45
CA LEU A 79 11.22 -0.88 -5.42
C LEU A 79 12.56 -0.23 -5.78
N ARG A 80 13.01 -0.32 -7.04
CA ARG A 80 14.22 0.38 -7.51
C ARG A 80 14.11 1.90 -7.37
N GLY A 81 12.93 2.45 -7.64
CA GLY A 81 12.65 3.88 -7.42
C GLY A 81 12.81 4.27 -5.95
N HIS A 82 12.21 3.49 -5.05
CA HIS A 82 12.30 3.71 -3.60
C HIS A 82 13.70 3.47 -3.03
N HIS A 83 14.44 2.47 -3.52
CA HIS A 83 15.84 2.25 -3.14
C HIS A 83 16.71 3.48 -3.45
N SER A 84 16.52 4.07 -4.63
CA SER A 84 17.23 5.29 -5.00
C SER A 84 16.83 6.50 -4.13
N ALA A 85 15.54 6.61 -3.81
CA ALA A 85 15.03 7.64 -2.92
C ALA A 85 15.53 7.43 -1.47
N ALA A 86 15.69 6.19 -1.01
CA ALA A 86 16.24 5.86 0.30
C ALA A 86 17.69 6.35 0.45
N ALA A 87 18.53 6.13 -0.56
CA ALA A 87 19.90 6.64 -0.57
C ALA A 87 19.95 8.18 -0.46
N ALA A 88 19.03 8.89 -1.16
CA ALA A 88 18.87 10.34 -1.04
C ALA A 88 18.41 10.76 0.35
N GLY A 89 17.45 10.04 0.93
CA GLY A 89 16.94 10.28 2.27
C GLY A 89 18.01 10.15 3.35
N VAL A 90 18.84 9.10 3.27
CA VAL A 90 20.00 8.90 4.15
C VAL A 90 20.99 10.06 4.01
N ALA A 91 21.34 10.45 2.78
CA ALA A 91 22.23 11.58 2.54
C ALA A 91 21.66 12.90 3.09
N LEU A 92 20.36 13.10 2.96
CA LEU A 92 19.67 14.29 3.48
C LEU A 92 19.71 14.34 5.00
N VAL A 93 19.30 13.26 5.70
CA VAL A 93 19.25 13.28 7.16
C VAL A 93 20.65 13.42 7.79
N ARG A 94 21.67 12.76 7.20
CA ARG A 94 23.08 12.95 7.63
C ARG A 94 23.53 14.39 7.49
N ARG A 95 23.18 15.07 6.37
CA ARG A 95 23.50 16.46 6.14
C ARG A 95 22.81 17.35 7.15
N ILE A 96 21.50 17.16 7.40
CA ILE A 96 20.75 17.93 8.38
C ILE A 96 21.39 17.76 9.77
N HIS A 97 21.70 16.53 10.18
CA HIS A 97 22.36 16.26 11.45
C HIS A 97 23.72 16.99 11.56
N THR A 98 24.58 16.86 10.54
CA THR A 98 25.89 17.52 10.51
C THR A 98 25.79 19.04 10.64
N ASN A 99 24.81 19.64 9.97
CA ASN A 99 24.59 21.08 10.03
C ASN A 99 23.98 21.57 11.36
N ASN A 100 23.56 20.64 12.23
CA ASN A 100 22.91 20.95 13.51
C ASN A 100 23.69 20.44 14.72
N LEU A 101 24.95 20.02 14.54
CA LEU A 101 25.82 19.64 15.64
C LEU A 101 25.98 20.81 16.64
N GLY A 102 25.94 20.53 17.94
CA GLY A 102 26.00 21.52 19.02
C GLY A 102 24.68 22.31 19.21
N SER A 103 23.61 21.98 18.48
CA SER A 103 22.31 22.61 18.64
C SER A 103 21.32 21.71 19.41
N GLU A 104 20.15 22.28 19.79
CA GLU A 104 19.06 21.54 20.41
C GLU A 104 18.43 20.45 19.49
N PHE A 105 18.81 20.41 18.20
CA PHE A 105 18.34 19.45 17.23
C PHE A 105 19.23 18.19 17.11
N GLU A 106 20.47 18.28 17.59
CA GLU A 106 21.51 17.27 17.38
C GLU A 106 21.08 15.86 17.80
N HIS A 107 20.57 15.73 19.03
CA HIS A 107 20.21 14.42 19.60
C HIS A 107 19.10 13.73 18.79
N ASP A 108 17.99 14.42 18.54
CA ASP A 108 16.85 13.86 17.82
C ASP A 108 17.21 13.53 16.37
N LEU A 109 18.00 14.39 15.72
CA LEU A 109 18.50 14.15 14.37
C LEU A 109 19.47 12.96 14.31
N GLY A 110 20.31 12.77 15.30
CA GLY A 110 21.21 11.62 15.40
C GLY A 110 20.45 10.30 15.50
N ASN A 111 19.35 10.28 16.27
CA ASN A 111 18.46 9.12 16.33
C ASN A 111 17.80 8.85 14.98
N LEU A 112 17.28 9.89 14.31
CA LEU A 112 16.68 9.76 12.97
C LEU A 112 17.69 9.26 11.93
N VAL A 113 18.96 9.65 11.99
CA VAL A 113 20.02 9.09 11.12
C VAL A 113 20.08 7.59 11.28
N THR A 114 20.24 7.10 12.52
CA THR A 114 20.37 5.66 12.82
C THR A 114 19.15 4.86 12.37
N GLU A 115 17.96 5.39 12.59
CA GLU A 115 16.70 4.72 12.24
C GLU A 115 16.50 4.68 10.72
N ILE A 116 16.75 5.78 10.00
CA ILE A 116 16.56 5.86 8.55
C ILE A 116 17.60 5.01 7.82
N GLU A 117 18.83 4.90 8.33
CA GLU A 117 19.86 3.99 7.81
C GLU A 117 19.42 2.52 7.95
N ARG A 118 18.89 2.15 9.11
CA ARG A 118 18.36 0.80 9.36
C ARG A 118 17.17 0.48 8.42
N ASP A 119 16.30 1.45 8.17
CA ASP A 119 15.19 1.27 7.23
C ASP A 119 15.68 1.05 5.79
N ALA A 120 16.77 1.72 5.37
CA ALA A 120 17.38 1.50 4.06
C ALA A 120 17.95 0.06 3.96
N GLU A 121 18.64 -0.43 5.01
CA GLU A 121 19.11 -1.82 5.07
C GLU A 121 17.94 -2.83 5.00
N ARG A 122 16.80 -2.52 5.62
CA ARG A 122 15.60 -3.36 5.52
C ARG A 122 15.00 -3.39 4.12
N LEU A 123 15.07 -2.27 3.41
CA LEU A 123 14.66 -2.24 1.99
C LEU A 123 15.57 -3.10 1.13
N ASP A 124 16.89 -3.06 1.34
CA ASP A 124 17.85 -3.90 0.65
C ASP A 124 17.59 -5.38 0.89
N ALA A 125 17.30 -5.75 2.14
CA ALA A 125 16.94 -7.12 2.50
C ALA A 125 15.63 -7.57 1.81
N ALA A 126 14.59 -6.72 1.77
CA ALA A 126 13.34 -7.02 1.10
C ALA A 126 13.52 -7.18 -0.43
N MET A 127 14.32 -6.32 -1.06
CA MET A 127 14.65 -6.43 -2.48
C MET A 127 15.40 -7.73 -2.78
N THR A 128 16.33 -8.11 -1.93
CA THR A 128 17.06 -9.38 -2.04
C THR A 128 16.12 -10.58 -1.96
N ALA A 129 15.20 -10.59 -0.99
CA ALA A 129 14.20 -11.66 -0.83
C ALA A 129 13.28 -11.79 -2.04
N LEU A 130 13.01 -10.69 -2.74
CA LEU A 130 12.19 -10.63 -3.96
C LEU A 130 13.01 -10.80 -5.24
N ALA A 131 14.31 -11.09 -5.17
CA ALA A 131 15.21 -11.18 -6.31
C ALA A 131 15.24 -9.90 -7.19
N VAL A 132 14.99 -8.74 -6.58
CA VAL A 132 15.02 -7.44 -7.25
C VAL A 132 16.40 -6.81 -7.11
N GLU A 133 17.17 -6.79 -8.20
CA GLU A 133 18.47 -6.12 -8.23
C GLU A 133 18.32 -4.58 -8.19
N PRO A 134 19.16 -3.86 -7.40
CA PRO A 134 19.23 -2.41 -7.41
C PRO A 134 19.52 -1.87 -8.83
N SER A 135 18.99 -0.69 -9.14
CA SER A 135 19.29 -0.03 -10.41
C SER A 135 20.77 0.38 -10.47
N ARG A 136 21.48 -0.10 -11.49
CA ARG A 136 22.89 0.24 -11.74
C ARG A 136 23.05 1.49 -12.61
N THR A 137 21.96 2.14 -13.00
CA THR A 137 22.00 3.28 -13.92
C THR A 137 22.46 4.54 -13.20
N LYS A 138 23.50 5.18 -13.75
CA LYS A 138 24.05 6.47 -13.28
C LYS A 138 22.99 7.59 -13.24
N ASP A 139 21.91 7.45 -13.99
CA ASP A 139 20.79 8.40 -14.06
C ASP A 139 20.02 8.54 -12.74
N VAL A 140 20.00 7.50 -11.91
CA VAL A 140 19.36 7.54 -10.60
C VAL A 140 20.17 8.39 -9.62
N VAL A 141 21.50 8.24 -9.64
CA VAL A 141 22.42 9.06 -8.83
C VAL A 141 22.36 10.52 -9.29
N ALA A 142 22.22 10.77 -10.60
CA ALA A 142 22.09 12.11 -11.15
C ALA A 142 20.79 12.79 -10.69
N ARG A 143 19.64 12.11 -10.72
CA ARG A 143 18.35 12.66 -10.25
C ARG A 143 18.33 12.93 -8.75
N THR A 144 18.94 12.06 -7.97
CA THR A 144 19.09 12.24 -6.53
C THR A 144 20.02 13.41 -6.23
N GLY A 145 21.14 13.50 -6.95
CA GLY A 145 22.08 14.61 -6.88
C GLY A 145 21.43 15.95 -7.29
N GLU A 146 20.56 15.93 -8.31
CA GLU A 146 19.83 17.13 -8.76
C GLU A 146 18.80 17.60 -7.73
N PHE A 147 18.07 16.69 -7.05
CA PHE A 147 17.16 17.07 -5.96
C PHE A 147 17.92 17.71 -4.80
N VAL A 148 19.03 17.09 -4.37
CA VAL A 148 19.91 17.64 -3.32
C VAL A 148 20.58 18.96 -3.79
N ALA A 149 20.96 19.06 -5.06
CA ALA A 149 21.54 20.26 -5.65
C ALA A 149 20.52 21.40 -5.76
N ARG A 150 19.25 21.12 -6.06
CA ARG A 150 18.18 22.13 -6.06
C ARG A 150 17.93 22.70 -4.66
N LEU A 151 17.98 21.86 -3.63
CA LEU A 151 17.97 22.33 -2.23
C LEU A 151 19.19 23.19 -1.92
N LYS A 152 20.33 22.95 -2.58
CA LYS A 152 21.58 23.72 -2.42
C LYS A 152 21.60 24.98 -3.27
N ALA A 153 21.01 24.99 -4.47
CA ALA A 153 21.03 26.12 -5.41
C ALA A 153 20.04 27.23 -5.06
N ASN A 154 19.00 26.96 -4.28
CA ASN A 154 18.08 27.98 -3.76
C ASN A 154 18.65 28.79 -2.60
N GLY A 155 19.86 28.50 -2.14
CA GLY A 155 20.55 29.24 -1.10
C GLY A 155 21.90 29.75 -1.58
N HIS A 156 22.03 31.01 -1.87
CA HIS A 156 23.26 31.77 -1.73
C HIS A 156 23.71 31.73 -0.25
N LEU A 157 23.83 30.54 0.36
CA LEU A 157 24.08 30.41 1.78
C LEU A 157 25.52 30.02 2.01
N VAL A 158 26.33 31.03 2.25
CA VAL A 158 27.65 30.91 2.85
C VAL A 158 27.55 30.38 4.30
N GLN A 159 26.35 30.44 4.89
CA GLN A 159 26.07 29.94 6.24
C GLN A 159 24.71 29.20 6.25
N TYR A 160 24.66 28.09 7.01
CA TYR A 160 23.42 27.35 7.29
C TYR A 160 22.43 28.25 8.05
N SER A 161 21.28 28.52 7.45
CA SER A 161 20.31 29.44 8.00
C SER A 161 19.16 28.75 8.70
N PRO A 162 18.43 29.41 9.62
CA PRO A 162 17.21 28.86 10.20
C PRO A 162 16.18 28.48 9.15
N THR A 163 16.03 29.21 8.06
CA THR A 163 15.12 28.87 6.95
C THR A 163 15.57 27.62 6.20
N SER A 164 16.90 27.42 6.01
CA SER A 164 17.41 26.19 5.38
C SER A 164 17.03 24.96 6.20
N ARG A 165 17.10 25.06 7.53
CA ARG A 165 16.69 23.99 8.44
C ARG A 165 15.20 23.64 8.26
N VAL A 166 14.33 24.65 8.16
CA VAL A 166 12.88 24.43 7.93
C VAL A 166 12.66 23.64 6.64
N LEU A 167 13.22 24.10 5.51
CA LEU A 167 13.08 23.45 4.20
C LEU A 167 13.66 22.03 4.16
N GLU A 168 14.80 21.82 4.82
CA GLU A 168 15.40 20.49 4.89
C GLU A 168 14.57 19.51 5.72
N LEU A 169 13.95 19.96 6.81
CA LEU A 169 13.04 19.15 7.61
C LEU A 169 11.74 18.85 6.86
N GLU A 170 11.20 19.78 6.09
CA GLU A 170 10.06 19.54 5.19
C GLU A 170 10.38 18.44 4.17
N ALA A 171 11.56 18.51 3.54
CA ALA A 171 12.01 17.51 2.59
C ALA A 171 12.20 16.13 3.26
N LEU A 172 12.71 16.10 4.50
CA LEU A 172 12.87 14.88 5.29
C LEU A 172 11.50 14.24 5.64
N ILE A 173 10.53 15.03 6.08
CA ILE A 173 9.16 14.60 6.36
C ILE A 173 8.52 13.99 5.11
N ALA A 174 8.69 14.64 3.95
CA ALA A 174 8.19 14.12 2.68
C ALA A 174 8.83 12.77 2.32
N ALA A 175 10.15 12.61 2.53
CA ALA A 175 10.86 11.36 2.29
C ALA A 175 10.39 10.22 3.23
N ILE A 176 10.18 10.50 4.51
CA ILE A 176 9.64 9.52 5.47
C ILE A 176 8.20 9.15 5.13
N THR A 177 7.39 10.10 4.67
CA THR A 177 6.02 9.84 4.20
C THR A 177 6.01 8.90 3.01
N ALA A 178 6.90 9.10 2.03
CA ALA A 178 7.06 8.21 0.88
C ALA A 178 7.50 6.80 1.32
N LYS A 179 8.45 6.68 2.26
CA LYS A 179 8.90 5.42 2.84
C LYS A 179 7.75 4.67 3.54
N ARG A 180 6.92 5.36 4.31
CA ARG A 180 5.72 4.76 4.91
C ARG A 180 4.77 4.20 3.85
N GLY A 181 4.62 4.92 2.72
CA GLY A 181 3.89 4.45 1.55
C GLY A 181 4.47 3.18 0.95
N LEU A 182 5.79 3.09 0.84
CA LEU A 182 6.51 1.90 0.39
C LEU A 182 6.17 0.67 1.24
N TRP A 183 6.29 0.77 2.56
CA TRP A 183 6.01 -0.37 3.46
C TRP A 183 4.56 -0.84 3.35
N ARG A 184 3.62 0.11 3.21
CA ARG A 184 2.20 -0.22 3.00
C ARG A 184 1.97 -0.93 1.67
N ALA A 185 2.57 -0.44 0.58
CA ALA A 185 2.44 -1.03 -0.74
C ALA A 185 3.07 -2.42 -0.80
N LEU A 186 4.26 -2.60 -0.21
CA LEU A 186 4.94 -3.89 -0.15
C LEU A 186 4.13 -4.93 0.63
N GLY A 187 3.56 -4.54 1.77
CA GLY A 187 2.71 -5.42 2.55
C GLY A 187 1.39 -5.81 1.87
N ALA A 188 0.88 -4.97 0.97
CA ALA A 188 -0.30 -5.29 0.18
C ALA A 188 0.02 -6.16 -1.04
N ALA A 189 1.15 -5.91 -1.72
CA ALA A 189 1.52 -6.59 -2.96
C ALA A 189 2.19 -7.96 -2.71
N LYS A 190 3.04 -8.06 -1.71
CA LYS A 190 3.83 -9.26 -1.37
C LYS A 190 3.88 -9.44 0.15
N PRO A 191 2.79 -9.90 0.77
CA PRO A 191 2.71 -10.03 2.23
C PRO A 191 3.77 -10.97 2.82
N ASP A 192 4.25 -11.93 2.02
CA ASP A 192 5.25 -12.92 2.41
C ASP A 192 6.71 -12.46 2.20
N ALA A 193 6.93 -11.30 1.58
CA ALA A 193 8.28 -10.75 1.33
C ALA A 193 8.99 -10.31 2.60
N LEU A 194 8.22 -9.99 3.64
CA LEU A 194 8.67 -9.64 4.98
C LEU A 194 7.80 -10.37 5.99
N GLU A 195 8.36 -10.75 7.12
CA GLU A 195 7.53 -11.24 8.22
C GLU A 195 6.51 -10.17 8.63
N SER A 196 5.28 -10.60 8.93
CA SER A 196 4.19 -9.68 9.29
C SER A 196 4.52 -8.81 10.51
N SER A 197 5.38 -9.31 11.42
CA SER A 197 5.92 -8.56 12.56
C SER A 197 6.88 -7.46 12.15
N ASP A 198 7.74 -7.73 11.16
CA ASP A 198 8.70 -6.77 10.63
C ASP A 198 7.99 -5.62 9.93
N LEU A 199 6.99 -5.92 9.09
CA LEU A 199 6.21 -4.91 8.39
C LEU A 199 5.47 -3.96 9.35
N LYS A 200 4.84 -4.51 10.41
CA LYS A 200 4.21 -3.68 11.44
C LYS A 200 5.21 -2.78 12.15
N THR A 201 6.39 -3.30 12.46
CA THR A 201 7.48 -2.55 13.09
C THR A 201 7.99 -1.43 12.20
N LEU A 202 8.19 -1.70 10.90
CA LEU A 202 8.62 -0.71 9.91
C LEU A 202 7.59 0.42 9.72
N MET A 203 6.32 0.07 9.68
CA MET A 203 5.24 1.06 9.58
C MET A 203 5.15 1.94 10.85
N ALA A 204 5.20 1.32 12.03
CA ALA A 204 5.19 2.05 13.30
C ALA A 204 6.43 2.94 13.45
N GLY A 205 7.61 2.46 13.06
CA GLY A 205 8.85 3.23 13.02
C GLY A 205 8.74 4.45 12.12
N ALA A 206 8.19 4.30 10.91
CA ALA A 206 7.98 5.42 9.99
C ALA A 206 7.01 6.48 10.57
N GLU A 207 5.96 6.07 11.28
CA GLU A 207 5.03 6.99 11.95
C GLU A 207 5.70 7.73 13.11
N GLN A 208 6.52 7.03 13.90
CA GLN A 208 7.30 7.66 14.97
C GLN A 208 8.30 8.68 14.42
N GLN A 209 9.01 8.34 13.35
CA GLN A 209 9.95 9.25 12.68
C GLN A 209 9.24 10.49 12.11
N LEU A 210 8.03 10.34 11.55
CA LEU A 210 7.20 11.47 11.12
C LEU A 210 6.87 12.39 12.28
N ALA A 211 6.42 11.84 13.41
CA ALA A 211 6.09 12.63 14.59
C ALA A 211 7.32 13.42 15.11
N VAL A 212 8.51 12.78 15.15
CA VAL A 212 9.76 13.46 15.51
C VAL A 212 10.12 14.55 14.50
N GLY A 213 10.02 14.25 13.19
CA GLY A 213 10.27 15.21 12.11
C GLY A 213 9.38 16.46 12.22
N GLU A 214 8.09 16.28 12.47
CA GLU A 214 7.10 17.36 12.64
C GLU A 214 7.39 18.20 13.90
N GLN A 215 7.81 17.57 15.00
CA GLN A 215 8.23 18.30 16.20
C GLN A 215 9.48 19.14 15.95
N LEU A 216 10.49 18.57 15.27
CA LEU A 216 11.70 19.29 14.86
C LEU A 216 11.37 20.46 13.94
N HIS A 217 10.52 20.25 12.94
CA HIS A 217 10.05 21.27 12.01
C HIS A 217 9.33 22.40 12.77
N GLY A 218 8.40 22.07 13.68
CA GLY A 218 7.71 23.08 14.49
C GLY A 218 8.66 23.93 15.35
N ARG A 219 9.74 23.32 15.89
CA ARG A 219 10.81 24.07 16.59
C ARG A 219 11.57 24.96 15.63
N ALA A 220 11.97 24.44 14.47
CA ALA A 220 12.72 25.19 13.46
C ALA A 220 11.93 26.40 12.93
N VAL A 221 10.63 26.25 12.69
CA VAL A 221 9.72 27.35 12.27
C VAL A 221 9.68 28.46 13.32
N ARG A 222 9.58 28.10 14.61
CA ARG A 222 9.58 29.11 15.68
C ARG A 222 10.88 29.91 15.72
N ILE A 223 12.01 29.24 15.60
CA ILE A 223 13.34 29.90 15.57
C ILE A 223 13.50 30.74 14.31
N ALA A 224 13.04 30.26 13.15
CA ALA A 224 13.24 30.97 11.89
C ALA A 224 12.37 32.23 11.74
N PHE A 225 11.12 32.21 12.28
CA PHE A 225 10.10 33.20 11.93
C PHE A 225 9.45 33.93 13.11
N ARG A 226 9.73 33.54 14.35
CA ARG A 226 9.16 34.19 15.52
C ARG A 226 10.19 34.81 16.47
N GLY A 227 11.50 34.49 16.28
CA GLY A 227 12.62 35.08 17.00
C GLY A 227 12.58 34.74 18.47
#